data_f42ca5e41adb7132ce0e32e297210ff5
#
_entry.id   f42ca5e41adb7132ce0e32e297210ff5
#
_cell.length_a   1.000
_cell.length_b   1.000
_cell.length_c   1.000
_cell.angle_alpha   90.00
_cell.angle_beta   90.00
_cell.angle_gamma   90.00
#
_symmetry.space_group_name_H-M   'P 1'
#
loop_
_entity.id
_entity.type
_entity.pdbx_description
1 polymer ?
#
loop_
_entity_poly.entity_id
_entity_poly.type
_entity_poly.pdbx_seq_one_letter_code
_entity_poly.pdbx_strand_id
1 'polypeptide(L)'
;ICGAKKPKYILMENVKGLLSKKFDETRKQMIEALRDLGYVADKNDPNESPLAMAVLNSKDYGIPQNRERVWMFARLGGLPKGFSMVPPQSKNNFKMADFLDPEGYVPKELYLSTKQIEHLKVKHNIKNFYVDTPLCLDIYNKKIKYDGYSITITMPEHNSLRVIEAHKDKEIVRKMSITEQFRLMGLEGLHGVGRYVDIDFAGHSYCQLSKRAGNGWDVNLVTILFEHIFSQLKNIDNDLFDF
;
A
#
# COMPACT_ATOMS: atom_id res chain seq x y z
N ILE A 1 12.19 8.11 -20.36
CA ILE A 1 12.37 9.28 -19.45
C ILE A 1 13.78 9.27 -18.87
N CYS A 2 14.21 8.21 -18.15
CA CYS A 2 15.51 8.15 -17.48
C CYS A 2 16.69 8.38 -18.44
N GLY A 3 16.67 7.81 -19.65
CA GLY A 3 17.71 8.03 -20.67
C GLY A 3 17.81 9.47 -21.14
N ALA A 4 16.70 10.19 -21.25
CA ALA A 4 16.66 11.56 -21.73
C ALA A 4 16.94 12.60 -20.61
N LYS A 5 16.43 12.37 -19.39
CA LYS A 5 16.48 13.33 -18.28
C LYS A 5 17.58 13.04 -17.26
N LYS A 6 18.05 11.79 -17.19
CA LYS A 6 19.05 11.31 -16.22
C LYS A 6 18.82 11.86 -14.80
N PRO A 7 17.63 11.60 -14.20
CA PRO A 7 17.36 12.10 -12.86
C PRO A 7 18.39 11.54 -11.85
N LYS A 8 18.76 12.32 -10.86
CA LYS A 8 19.72 11.92 -9.83
C LYS A 8 19.22 10.69 -9.05
N TYR A 9 17.90 10.61 -8.84
CA TYR A 9 17.24 9.52 -8.12
C TYR A 9 16.07 8.96 -8.91
N ILE A 10 15.87 7.67 -8.79
CA ILE A 10 14.72 6.96 -9.34
C ILE A 10 14.12 6.10 -8.23
N LEU A 11 12.85 6.31 -7.91
CA LEU A 11 12.06 5.41 -7.08
C LEU A 11 10.97 4.77 -7.94
N MET A 12 10.88 3.46 -7.89
CA MET A 12 9.89 2.67 -8.61
C MET A 12 9.14 1.77 -7.63
N GLU A 13 7.87 1.55 -7.90
CA GLU A 13 7.02 0.63 -7.14
C GLU A 13 6.35 -0.35 -8.10
N ASN A 14 6.16 -1.59 -7.64
CA ASN A 14 5.38 -2.57 -8.37
C ASN A 14 4.76 -3.61 -7.43
N VAL A 15 3.85 -4.41 -7.95
CA VAL A 15 3.32 -5.56 -7.22
C VAL A 15 4.39 -6.63 -7.01
N LYS A 16 4.32 -7.37 -5.91
CA LYS A 16 5.27 -8.46 -5.56
C LYS A 16 5.44 -9.49 -6.67
N GLY A 17 4.42 -9.65 -7.51
CA GLY A 17 4.47 -10.54 -8.69
C GLY A 17 5.63 -10.24 -9.65
N LEU A 18 6.15 -9.02 -9.69
CA LEU A 18 7.35 -8.65 -10.47
C LEU A 18 8.57 -9.52 -10.10
N LEU A 19 8.64 -10.05 -8.87
CA LEU A 19 9.75 -10.90 -8.43
C LEU A 19 9.61 -12.36 -8.85
N SER A 20 8.51 -12.75 -9.49
CA SER A 20 8.33 -14.12 -9.98
C SER A 20 9.24 -14.42 -11.18
N LYS A 21 9.53 -15.70 -11.41
CA LYS A 21 10.36 -16.18 -12.52
C LYS A 21 9.89 -15.67 -13.90
N LYS A 22 8.57 -15.47 -14.05
CA LYS A 22 7.97 -14.94 -15.28
C LYS A 22 8.57 -13.60 -15.72
N PHE A 23 9.05 -12.80 -14.78
CA PHE A 23 9.57 -11.45 -15.02
C PHE A 23 11.10 -11.34 -14.82
N ASP A 24 11.82 -12.48 -14.77
CA ASP A 24 13.29 -12.46 -14.60
C ASP A 24 13.98 -11.68 -15.72
N GLU A 25 13.56 -11.90 -16.95
CA GLU A 25 14.13 -11.20 -18.12
C GLU A 25 13.84 -9.69 -18.07
N THR A 26 12.61 -9.31 -17.72
CA THR A 26 12.25 -7.90 -17.55
C THR A 26 13.12 -7.22 -16.49
N ARG A 27 13.39 -7.89 -15.35
CA ARG A 27 14.25 -7.33 -14.29
C ARG A 27 15.69 -7.20 -14.77
N LYS A 28 16.23 -8.19 -15.51
CA LYS A 28 17.57 -8.11 -16.10
C LYS A 28 17.70 -6.91 -17.02
N GLN A 29 16.76 -6.75 -17.97
CA GLN A 29 16.73 -5.60 -18.87
C GLN A 29 16.66 -4.25 -18.15
N MET A 30 15.90 -4.16 -17.06
CA MET A 30 15.86 -2.96 -16.21
C MET A 30 17.24 -2.68 -15.58
N ILE A 31 17.90 -3.70 -15.05
CA ILE A 31 19.22 -3.59 -14.42
C ILE A 31 20.27 -3.15 -15.44
N GLU A 32 20.31 -3.79 -16.59
CA GLU A 32 21.25 -3.46 -17.68
C GLU A 32 21.04 -2.02 -18.17
N ALA A 33 19.77 -1.64 -18.45
CA ALA A 33 19.47 -0.28 -18.89
C ALA A 33 19.88 0.80 -17.88
N LEU A 34 19.70 0.56 -16.59
CA LEU A 34 20.13 1.49 -15.55
C LEU A 34 21.67 1.53 -15.40
N ARG A 35 22.35 0.41 -15.54
CA ARG A 35 23.81 0.33 -15.56
C ARG A 35 24.38 1.16 -16.72
N ASP A 36 23.85 0.98 -17.93
CA ASP A 36 24.27 1.73 -19.12
C ASP A 36 24.07 3.24 -18.96
N LEU A 37 23.01 3.64 -18.27
CA LEU A 37 22.71 5.03 -17.99
C LEU A 37 23.57 5.65 -16.88
N GLY A 38 24.39 4.84 -16.18
CA GLY A 38 25.31 5.33 -15.14
C GLY A 38 24.76 5.32 -13.72
N TYR A 39 23.74 4.49 -13.42
CA TYR A 39 23.22 4.30 -12.06
C TYR A 39 24.03 3.26 -11.25
N VAL A 40 25.32 3.15 -11.54
CA VAL A 40 26.35 2.39 -10.84
C VAL A 40 27.57 3.29 -10.66
N ALA A 41 28.39 3.03 -9.63
CA ALA A 41 29.63 3.76 -9.41
C ALA A 41 30.71 3.27 -10.40
N ASP A 42 30.83 1.95 -10.59
CA ASP A 42 31.69 1.33 -11.59
C ASP A 42 30.92 0.45 -12.57
N LYS A 43 30.87 0.86 -13.82
CA LYS A 43 30.20 0.09 -14.89
C LYS A 43 30.88 -1.25 -15.19
N ASN A 44 32.13 -1.39 -14.83
CA ASN A 44 32.89 -2.60 -15.08
C ASN A 44 32.79 -3.62 -13.94
N ASP A 45 32.24 -3.24 -12.79
CA ASP A 45 31.95 -4.18 -11.71
C ASP A 45 30.63 -4.93 -11.99
N PRO A 46 30.71 -6.23 -12.38
CA PRO A 46 29.49 -7.00 -12.66
C PRO A 46 28.65 -7.28 -11.41
N ASN A 47 29.23 -7.12 -10.22
CA ASN A 47 28.56 -7.41 -8.94
C ASN A 47 27.83 -6.18 -8.39
N GLU A 48 28.13 -4.99 -8.88
CA GLU A 48 27.41 -3.78 -8.45
C GLU A 48 26.02 -3.75 -9.06
N SER A 49 24.99 -3.72 -8.24
CA SER A 49 23.62 -3.55 -8.69
C SER A 49 23.23 -2.06 -8.76
N PRO A 50 22.67 -1.60 -9.88
CA PRO A 50 22.14 -0.23 -9.97
C PRO A 50 20.89 -0.02 -9.13
N LEU A 51 20.27 -1.10 -8.63
CA LEU A 51 19.01 -1.10 -7.90
C LEU A 51 19.16 -1.70 -6.50
N ALA A 52 18.81 -0.93 -5.49
CA ALA A 52 18.41 -1.49 -4.21
C ALA A 52 16.91 -1.83 -4.27
N MET A 53 16.53 -3.01 -3.78
CA MET A 53 15.15 -3.50 -3.82
C MET A 53 14.71 -4.04 -2.47
N ALA A 54 13.46 -3.79 -2.10
CA ALA A 54 12.83 -4.39 -0.93
C ALA A 54 11.35 -4.68 -1.18
N VAL A 55 10.83 -5.72 -0.54
CA VAL A 55 9.39 -5.95 -0.42
C VAL A 55 8.95 -5.36 0.91
N LEU A 56 8.12 -4.33 0.86
CA LEU A 56 7.58 -3.69 2.06
C LEU A 56 6.07 -3.90 2.11
N ASN A 57 5.54 -4.05 3.34
CA ASN A 57 4.12 -4.25 3.59
C ASN A 57 3.59 -3.12 4.47
N SER A 58 2.54 -2.43 4.05
CA SER A 58 1.96 -1.29 4.80
C SER A 58 1.67 -1.59 6.26
N LYS A 59 1.26 -2.82 6.59
CA LYS A 59 0.96 -3.24 7.96
C LYS A 59 2.17 -3.19 8.90
N ASP A 60 3.37 -3.33 8.37
CA ASP A 60 4.61 -3.30 9.14
C ASP A 60 5.07 -1.87 9.44
N TYR A 61 4.38 -0.88 8.88
CA TYR A 61 4.68 0.56 8.99
C TYR A 61 3.52 1.39 9.56
N GLY A 62 2.52 0.74 10.20
CA GLY A 62 1.48 1.40 10.97
C GLY A 62 0.12 1.53 10.27
N ILE A 63 0.01 1.21 8.98
CA ILE A 63 -1.29 1.16 8.29
C ILE A 63 -1.80 -0.28 8.31
N PRO A 64 -2.98 -0.57 8.90
CA PRO A 64 -3.45 -1.94 9.08
C PRO A 64 -4.00 -2.57 7.78
N GLN A 65 -3.22 -2.46 6.72
CA GLN A 65 -3.51 -3.03 5.41
C GLN A 65 -2.40 -4.00 4.99
N ASN A 66 -2.74 -5.24 4.67
CA ASN A 66 -1.82 -6.21 4.10
C ASN A 66 -1.58 -5.89 2.61
N ARG A 67 -0.69 -4.91 2.36
CA ARG A 67 -0.33 -4.41 1.03
C ARG A 67 1.17 -4.56 0.81
N GLU A 68 1.57 -5.69 0.22
CA GLU A 68 2.95 -5.93 -0.17
C GLU A 68 3.26 -5.28 -1.53
N ARG A 69 4.35 -4.51 -1.58
CA ARG A 69 4.87 -3.91 -2.81
C ARG A 69 6.37 -4.05 -2.89
N VAL A 70 6.87 -4.21 -4.11
CA VAL A 70 8.30 -4.15 -4.40
C VAL A 70 8.66 -2.69 -4.62
N TRP A 71 9.59 -2.20 -3.81
CA TRP A 71 10.16 -0.87 -3.94
C TRP A 71 11.58 -1.00 -4.47
N MET A 72 11.94 -0.16 -5.42
CA MET A 72 13.23 -0.19 -6.10
C MET A 72 13.76 1.22 -6.18
N PHE A 73 15.01 1.42 -5.77
CA PHE A 73 15.65 2.72 -5.76
C PHE A 73 16.98 2.67 -6.48
N ALA A 74 17.27 3.68 -7.29
CA ALA A 74 18.53 3.87 -7.97
C ALA A 74 19.04 5.30 -7.80
N ARG A 75 20.35 5.46 -7.71
CA ARG A 75 21.04 6.76 -7.67
C ARG A 75 22.05 6.83 -8.82
N LEU A 76 22.07 7.95 -9.53
CA LEU A 76 23.06 8.23 -10.56
C LEU A 76 24.46 8.24 -9.90
N GLY A 77 25.41 7.49 -10.45
CA GLY A 77 26.73 7.29 -9.85
C GLY A 77 26.78 6.25 -8.73
N GLY A 78 25.75 5.39 -8.62
CA GLY A 78 25.70 4.26 -7.70
C GLY A 78 25.20 4.58 -6.30
N LEU A 79 24.92 3.55 -5.54
CA LEU A 79 24.46 3.60 -4.16
C LEU A 79 25.66 3.47 -3.19
N PRO A 80 25.62 4.12 -2.03
CA PRO A 80 26.70 3.99 -1.05
C PRO A 80 26.76 2.56 -0.50
N LYS A 81 27.96 2.16 -0.08
CA LYS A 81 28.16 0.85 0.56
C LYS A 81 27.30 0.75 1.84
N GLY A 82 26.57 -0.34 1.96
CA GLY A 82 25.68 -0.59 3.10
C GLY A 82 24.31 0.09 3.01
N PHE A 83 23.98 0.70 1.88
CA PHE A 83 22.64 1.27 1.66
C PHE A 83 21.53 0.23 1.82
N SER A 84 20.47 0.59 2.53
CA SER A 84 19.31 -0.26 2.77
C SER A 84 18.02 0.39 2.32
N MET A 85 17.17 -0.39 1.65
CA MET A 85 15.78 0.01 1.30
C MET A 85 14.77 -0.29 2.41
N VAL A 86 15.18 -0.92 3.52
CA VAL A 86 14.26 -1.38 4.56
C VAL A 86 14.28 -0.41 5.74
N PRO A 87 13.27 0.46 5.91
CA PRO A 87 13.16 1.31 7.07
C PRO A 87 12.90 0.51 8.36
N PRO A 88 13.16 1.08 9.53
CA PRO A 88 12.70 0.51 10.80
C PRO A 88 11.18 0.33 10.80
N GLN A 89 10.72 -0.83 11.26
CA GLN A 89 9.28 -1.11 11.34
C GLN A 89 8.61 -0.32 12.45
N SER A 90 7.33 -0.02 12.27
CA SER A 90 6.51 0.61 13.30
C SER A 90 6.26 -0.35 14.47
N LYS A 91 6.25 0.20 15.69
CA LYS A 91 5.82 -0.54 16.89
C LYS A 91 4.30 -0.54 17.08
N ASN A 92 3.57 0.22 16.28
CA ASN A 92 2.11 0.32 16.35
C ASN A 92 1.46 -0.97 15.85
N ASN A 93 0.47 -1.45 16.59
CA ASN A 93 -0.28 -2.66 16.26
C ASN A 93 -1.75 -2.33 15.98
N PHE A 94 -1.98 -1.32 15.17
CA PHE A 94 -3.34 -0.92 14.77
C PHE A 94 -4.03 -2.04 13.99
N LYS A 95 -5.35 -2.07 14.13
CA LYS A 95 -6.25 -2.97 13.39
C LYS A 95 -7.12 -2.16 12.42
N MET A 96 -7.68 -2.83 11.43
CA MET A 96 -8.58 -2.19 10.47
C MET A 96 -9.71 -1.46 11.20
N ALA A 97 -10.22 -2.03 12.29
CA ALA A 97 -11.28 -1.44 13.11
C ALA A 97 -10.95 -0.03 13.59
N ASP A 98 -9.69 0.26 13.89
CA ASP A 98 -9.23 1.57 14.38
C ASP A 98 -9.30 2.66 13.29
N PHE A 99 -9.48 2.27 12.01
CA PHE A 99 -9.49 3.14 10.84
C PHE A 99 -10.87 3.27 10.20
N LEU A 100 -11.89 2.63 10.77
CA LEU A 100 -13.25 2.70 10.25
C LEU A 100 -13.98 3.97 10.70
N ASP A 101 -14.99 4.35 9.92
CA ASP A 101 -15.91 5.42 10.28
C ASP A 101 -16.76 5.00 11.49
N PRO A 102 -17.11 5.94 12.39
CA PRO A 102 -18.06 5.68 13.45
C PRO A 102 -19.41 5.25 12.90
N GLU A 103 -20.19 4.54 13.73
CA GLU A 103 -21.56 4.16 13.39
C GLU A 103 -22.39 5.40 12.98
N GLY A 104 -23.16 5.26 11.91
CA GLY A 104 -24.00 6.34 11.37
C GLY A 104 -23.32 7.28 10.36
N TYR A 105 -22.00 7.25 10.23
CA TYR A 105 -21.26 8.06 9.26
C TYR A 105 -21.08 7.38 7.89
N VAL A 106 -21.27 6.08 7.83
CA VAL A 106 -21.14 5.31 6.58
C VAL A 106 -22.42 5.46 5.74
N PRO A 107 -22.32 5.83 4.45
CA PRO A 107 -23.46 5.92 3.54
C PRO A 107 -24.26 4.61 3.45
N LYS A 108 -25.60 4.73 3.52
CA LYS A 108 -26.49 3.56 3.55
C LYS A 108 -26.36 2.65 2.33
N GLU A 109 -26.06 3.20 1.18
CA GLU A 109 -25.87 2.48 -0.08
C GLU A 109 -24.64 1.55 -0.09
N LEU A 110 -23.74 1.68 0.88
CA LEU A 110 -22.59 0.80 1.01
C LEU A 110 -22.90 -0.50 1.76
N TYR A 111 -24.00 -0.54 2.50
CA TYR A 111 -24.46 -1.73 3.24
C TYR A 111 -25.04 -2.77 2.29
N LEU A 112 -24.73 -4.02 2.52
CA LEU A 112 -25.31 -5.13 1.80
C LEU A 112 -26.72 -5.43 2.36
N SER A 113 -27.66 -5.71 1.45
CA SER A 113 -28.98 -6.19 1.85
C SER A 113 -28.90 -7.61 2.45
N THR A 114 -29.91 -7.98 3.25
CA THR A 114 -30.01 -9.33 3.83
C THR A 114 -29.88 -10.41 2.75
N LYS A 115 -30.50 -10.23 1.58
CA LYS A 115 -30.40 -11.17 0.45
C LYS A 115 -28.96 -11.33 -0.05
N GLN A 116 -28.19 -10.22 -0.11
CA GLN A 116 -26.78 -10.26 -0.52
C GLN A 116 -25.91 -10.94 0.55
N ILE A 117 -26.17 -10.70 1.83
CA ILE A 117 -25.48 -11.36 2.94
C ILE A 117 -25.70 -12.88 2.90
N GLU A 118 -26.96 -13.31 2.74
CA GLU A 118 -27.28 -14.74 2.62
C GLU A 118 -26.62 -15.38 1.40
N HIS A 119 -26.60 -14.69 0.26
CA HIS A 119 -25.88 -15.16 -0.93
C HIS A 119 -24.37 -15.33 -0.65
N LEU A 120 -23.75 -14.39 0.07
CA LEU A 120 -22.33 -14.52 0.46
C LEU A 120 -22.08 -15.72 1.39
N LYS A 121 -22.96 -15.93 2.37
CA LYS A 121 -22.87 -17.08 3.29
C LYS A 121 -22.87 -18.39 2.53
N VAL A 122 -23.85 -18.58 1.65
CA VAL A 122 -23.97 -19.79 0.83
C VAL A 122 -22.76 -19.96 -0.08
N LYS A 123 -22.42 -18.90 -0.87
CA LYS A 123 -21.33 -18.93 -1.85
C LYS A 123 -19.97 -19.22 -1.24
N HIS A 124 -19.72 -18.74 -0.02
CA HIS A 124 -18.43 -18.85 0.65
C HIS A 124 -18.39 -19.90 1.76
N ASN A 125 -19.49 -20.62 1.99
CA ASN A 125 -19.64 -21.59 3.08
C ASN A 125 -19.30 -20.96 4.45
N ILE A 126 -19.81 -19.74 4.69
CA ILE A 126 -19.67 -19.03 5.95
C ILE A 126 -20.95 -19.17 6.74
N LYS A 127 -20.86 -19.65 7.99
CA LYS A 127 -22.03 -19.93 8.83
C LYS A 127 -22.77 -18.64 9.21
N ASN A 128 -22.02 -17.64 9.65
CA ASN A 128 -22.56 -16.33 10.03
C ASN A 128 -21.47 -15.25 9.98
N PHE A 129 -21.88 -13.98 10.13
CA PHE A 129 -21.01 -12.82 10.20
C PHE A 129 -21.10 -12.11 11.56
N TYR A 130 -21.45 -12.80 12.64
CA TYR A 130 -21.37 -12.23 13.98
C TYR A 130 -19.91 -12.15 14.42
N VAL A 131 -19.49 -10.96 14.80
CA VAL A 131 -18.12 -10.66 15.25
C VAL A 131 -18.16 -9.65 16.40
N ASP A 132 -17.21 -9.79 17.33
CA ASP A 132 -17.11 -8.88 18.49
C ASP A 132 -16.40 -7.56 18.14
N THR A 133 -15.57 -7.58 17.12
CA THR A 133 -14.87 -6.41 16.58
C THR A 133 -14.98 -6.41 15.05
N PRO A 134 -14.98 -5.24 14.39
CA PRO A 134 -15.04 -5.19 12.93
C PRO A 134 -13.89 -5.95 12.28
N LEU A 135 -14.21 -6.78 11.30
CA LEU A 135 -13.25 -7.63 10.58
C LEU A 135 -13.33 -7.42 9.06
N CYS A 136 -12.23 -7.71 8.39
CA CYS A 136 -12.18 -7.74 6.94
C CYS A 136 -12.69 -9.08 6.40
N LEU A 137 -13.63 -9.04 5.47
CA LEU A 137 -14.04 -10.17 4.63
C LEU A 137 -13.39 -10.05 3.26
N ASP A 138 -12.61 -11.02 2.88
CA ASP A 138 -12.07 -11.20 1.53
C ASP A 138 -13.01 -12.10 0.72
N ILE A 139 -13.85 -11.50 -0.11
CA ILE A 139 -14.83 -12.27 -0.91
C ILE A 139 -14.18 -13.03 -2.07
N TYR A 140 -12.99 -12.66 -2.52
CA TYR A 140 -12.27 -13.40 -3.56
C TYR A 140 -11.71 -14.71 -3.00
N ASN A 141 -11.01 -14.66 -1.86
CA ASN A 141 -10.44 -15.83 -1.20
C ASN A 141 -11.43 -16.54 -0.25
N LYS A 142 -12.67 -16.05 -0.13
CA LYS A 142 -13.75 -16.62 0.70
C LYS A 142 -13.33 -16.75 2.17
N LYS A 143 -12.69 -15.76 2.74
CA LYS A 143 -12.11 -15.80 4.08
C LYS A 143 -12.42 -14.55 4.90
N ILE A 144 -12.74 -14.75 6.18
CA ILE A 144 -12.72 -13.70 7.19
C ILE A 144 -11.29 -13.57 7.72
N LYS A 145 -10.79 -12.34 7.82
CA LYS A 145 -9.46 -12.03 8.31
C LYS A 145 -9.51 -11.74 9.81
N TYR A 146 -9.29 -12.79 10.61
CA TYR A 146 -9.30 -12.70 12.07
C TYR A 146 -8.04 -12.05 12.67
N ASP A 147 -7.01 -11.79 11.85
CA ASP A 147 -5.80 -11.07 12.26
C ASP A 147 -6.02 -9.56 12.46
N GLY A 148 -7.21 -9.08 12.08
CA GLY A 148 -7.62 -7.68 12.20
C GLY A 148 -7.04 -6.75 11.14
N TYR A 149 -6.29 -7.26 10.16
CA TYR A 149 -5.79 -6.47 9.04
C TYR A 149 -6.74 -6.52 7.85
N SER A 150 -6.82 -5.41 7.11
CA SER A 150 -7.48 -5.41 5.81
C SER A 150 -6.63 -6.12 4.76
N ILE A 151 -7.27 -6.64 3.73
CA ILE A 151 -6.57 -7.01 2.49
C ILE A 151 -6.22 -5.74 1.69
N THR A 152 -5.38 -5.91 0.69
CA THR A 152 -5.03 -4.81 -0.23
C THR A 152 -6.28 -4.19 -0.85
N ILE A 153 -6.44 -2.87 -0.71
CA ILE A 153 -7.42 -2.10 -1.48
C ILE A 153 -6.98 -2.12 -2.94
N THR A 154 -7.88 -2.54 -3.82
CA THR A 154 -7.68 -2.60 -5.26
C THR A 154 -8.68 -1.69 -5.97
N MET A 155 -8.56 -1.59 -7.30
CA MET A 155 -9.56 -0.91 -8.12
C MET A 155 -10.96 -1.49 -7.88
N PRO A 156 -12.04 -0.69 -8.03
CA PRO A 156 -13.42 -1.12 -7.73
C PRO A 156 -13.82 -2.42 -8.41
N GLU A 157 -13.38 -2.64 -9.65
CA GLU A 157 -13.69 -3.83 -10.46
C GLU A 157 -13.14 -5.12 -9.85
N HIS A 158 -12.06 -5.01 -9.07
CA HIS A 158 -11.36 -6.11 -8.43
C HIS A 158 -11.41 -6.05 -6.90
N ASN A 159 -12.15 -5.07 -6.31
CA ASN A 159 -12.18 -4.89 -4.87
C ASN A 159 -13.03 -5.95 -4.18
N SER A 160 -12.37 -6.95 -3.64
CA SER A 160 -12.97 -8.05 -2.90
C SER A 160 -13.15 -7.75 -1.40
N LEU A 161 -12.71 -6.58 -0.93
CA LEU A 161 -12.77 -6.21 0.48
C LEU A 161 -14.20 -5.82 0.89
N ARG A 162 -14.67 -6.41 2.00
CA ARG A 162 -15.87 -5.99 2.73
C ARG A 162 -15.52 -5.86 4.21
N VAL A 163 -16.25 -5.00 4.89
CA VAL A 163 -16.23 -4.85 6.34
C VAL A 163 -17.38 -5.66 6.92
N ILE A 164 -17.09 -6.52 7.89
CA ILE A 164 -18.07 -7.11 8.78
C ILE A 164 -18.07 -6.22 10.01
N GLU A 165 -19.21 -5.58 10.33
CA GLU A 165 -19.31 -4.75 11.53
C GLU A 165 -19.66 -5.59 12.75
N ALA A 166 -19.15 -5.16 13.90
CA ALA A 166 -19.52 -5.74 15.18
C ALA A 166 -20.95 -5.35 15.55
N HIS A 167 -21.84 -6.33 15.69
CA HIS A 167 -23.20 -6.13 16.15
C HIS A 167 -23.74 -7.38 16.81
N LYS A 168 -24.43 -7.24 17.96
CA LYS A 168 -24.90 -8.38 18.77
C LYS A 168 -26.02 -9.17 18.10
N ASP A 169 -26.96 -8.48 17.45
CA ASP A 169 -28.23 -9.04 17.01
C ASP A 169 -28.42 -9.05 15.50
N LYS A 170 -27.46 -8.51 14.73
CA LYS A 170 -27.57 -8.39 13.28
C LYS A 170 -26.26 -8.73 12.61
N GLU A 171 -26.33 -9.39 11.49
CA GLU A 171 -25.21 -9.57 10.58
C GLU A 171 -25.13 -8.35 9.66
N ILE A 172 -24.06 -7.57 9.80
CA ILE A 172 -23.84 -6.35 9.03
C ILE A 172 -22.57 -6.52 8.20
N VAL A 173 -22.74 -6.46 6.89
CA VAL A 173 -21.63 -6.51 5.94
C VAL A 173 -21.77 -5.33 4.98
N ARG A 174 -20.67 -4.63 4.72
CA ARG A 174 -20.66 -3.46 3.85
C ARG A 174 -19.38 -3.27 3.05
N LYS A 175 -19.43 -2.41 2.06
CA LYS A 175 -18.21 -1.86 1.43
C LYS A 175 -17.56 -0.85 2.38
N MET A 176 -16.29 -0.58 2.18
CA MET A 176 -15.63 0.54 2.84
C MET A 176 -16.12 1.87 2.27
N SER A 177 -16.26 2.89 3.13
CA SER A 177 -16.44 4.26 2.69
C SER A 177 -15.19 4.77 1.97
N ILE A 178 -15.28 5.90 1.27
CA ILE A 178 -14.13 6.52 0.62
C ILE A 178 -13.12 7.00 1.67
N THR A 179 -13.60 7.61 2.73
CA THR A 179 -12.78 8.09 3.84
C THR A 179 -11.96 6.95 4.46
N GLU A 180 -12.59 5.82 4.76
CA GLU A 180 -11.91 4.62 5.28
C GLU A 180 -10.84 4.08 4.31
N GLN A 181 -11.14 4.08 3.00
CA GLN A 181 -10.15 3.66 2.00
C GLN A 181 -8.94 4.60 1.98
N PHE A 182 -9.15 5.90 2.07
CA PHE A 182 -8.07 6.88 2.07
C PHE A 182 -7.26 6.85 3.37
N ARG A 183 -7.89 6.61 4.53
CA ARG A 183 -7.17 6.36 5.80
C ARG A 183 -6.23 5.17 5.70
N LEU A 184 -6.69 4.06 5.11
CA LEU A 184 -5.86 2.88 4.88
C LEU A 184 -4.80 3.09 3.78
N MET A 185 -4.80 4.22 3.11
CA MET A 185 -3.72 4.67 2.23
C MET A 185 -2.83 5.74 2.88
N GLY A 186 -2.94 5.93 4.21
CA GLY A 186 -2.11 6.86 4.97
C GLY A 186 -2.48 8.34 4.76
N LEU A 187 -3.68 8.62 4.25
CA LEU A 187 -4.26 9.95 4.15
C LEU A 187 -5.18 10.19 5.37
N GLU A 188 -5.40 11.42 5.78
CA GLU A 188 -6.10 11.88 7.00
C GLU A 188 -5.25 11.91 8.31
N GLY A 189 -4.09 11.28 8.38
CA GLY A 189 -3.21 11.36 9.57
C GLY A 189 -3.83 10.79 10.85
N LEU A 190 -4.70 9.79 10.75
CA LEU A 190 -5.40 9.20 11.88
C LEU A 190 -4.42 8.48 12.81
N HIS A 191 -4.61 8.62 14.11
CA HIS A 191 -3.73 8.04 15.16
C HIS A 191 -2.24 8.42 15.01
N GLY A 192 -1.95 9.57 14.38
CA GLY A 192 -0.58 9.99 14.12
C GLY A 192 0.15 9.17 13.06
N VAL A 193 -0.58 8.41 12.25
CA VAL A 193 -0.06 7.60 11.15
C VAL A 193 -0.50 8.20 9.82
N GLY A 194 0.44 8.34 8.89
CA GLY A 194 0.17 9.00 7.62
C GLY A 194 0.18 10.53 7.73
N ARG A 195 -0.43 11.20 6.78
CA ARG A 195 -0.49 12.66 6.71
C ARG A 195 -1.92 13.13 6.55
N TYR A 196 -2.28 14.17 7.29
CA TYR A 196 -3.51 14.91 7.03
C TYR A 196 -3.38 15.62 5.68
N VAL A 197 -4.33 15.33 4.81
CA VAL A 197 -4.49 16.00 3.52
C VAL A 197 -5.95 16.39 3.42
N ASP A 198 -6.23 17.67 3.24
CA ASP A 198 -7.58 18.14 2.95
C ASP A 198 -7.95 17.69 1.54
N ILE A 199 -8.79 16.66 1.46
CA ILE A 199 -9.17 16.06 0.19
C ILE A 199 -10.58 16.51 -0.15
N ASP A 200 -10.69 17.30 -1.20
CA ASP A 200 -11.97 17.61 -1.80
C ASP A 200 -12.50 16.41 -2.61
N PHE A 201 -13.55 15.80 -2.10
CA PHE A 201 -14.25 14.71 -2.77
C PHE A 201 -15.36 15.19 -3.71
N ALA A 202 -15.67 16.50 -3.72
CA ALA A 202 -16.76 17.06 -4.53
C ALA A 202 -16.54 16.78 -6.04
N GLY A 203 -17.63 16.51 -6.73
CA GLY A 203 -17.62 16.23 -8.16
C GLY A 203 -17.04 14.88 -8.59
N HIS A 204 -16.64 14.02 -7.62
CA HIS A 204 -16.10 12.69 -7.90
C HIS A 204 -17.02 11.58 -7.42
N SER A 205 -17.25 10.58 -8.27
CA SER A 205 -18.03 9.40 -7.89
C SER A 205 -17.24 8.49 -6.95
N TYR A 206 -17.97 7.67 -6.16
CA TYR A 206 -17.37 6.61 -5.33
C TYR A 206 -16.35 5.74 -6.13
N CYS A 207 -16.75 5.37 -7.36
CA CYS A 207 -15.90 4.54 -8.22
C CYS A 207 -14.58 5.22 -8.59
N GLN A 208 -14.62 6.53 -8.94
CA GLN A 208 -13.42 7.29 -9.27
C GLN A 208 -12.48 7.44 -8.07
N LEU A 209 -13.02 7.74 -6.89
CA LEU A 209 -12.24 7.89 -5.66
C LEU A 209 -11.65 6.55 -5.20
N SER A 210 -12.46 5.49 -5.18
CA SER A 210 -11.98 4.14 -4.85
C SER A 210 -10.89 3.65 -5.82
N LYS A 211 -10.97 4.03 -7.12
CA LYS A 211 -9.90 3.74 -8.09
C LYS A 211 -8.60 4.47 -7.76
N ARG A 212 -8.68 5.72 -7.28
CA ARG A 212 -7.51 6.47 -6.82
C ARG A 212 -6.86 5.81 -5.60
N ALA A 213 -7.68 5.42 -4.60
CA ALA A 213 -7.19 4.69 -3.43
C ALA A 213 -6.50 3.36 -3.83
N GLY A 214 -7.14 2.56 -4.69
CA GLY A 214 -6.60 1.27 -5.12
C GLY A 214 -5.28 1.35 -5.89
N ASN A 215 -5.13 2.38 -6.73
CA ASN A 215 -3.93 2.62 -7.54
C ASN A 215 -2.88 3.51 -6.83
N GLY A 216 -3.24 4.13 -5.73
CA GLY A 216 -2.34 5.02 -4.99
C GLY A 216 -1.24 4.28 -4.24
N TRP A 217 -0.27 5.05 -3.80
CA TRP A 217 0.72 4.61 -2.83
C TRP A 217 0.20 4.83 -1.41
N ASP A 218 0.62 3.98 -0.48
CA ASP A 218 0.47 4.26 0.95
C ASP A 218 1.38 5.43 1.32
N VAL A 219 0.78 6.58 1.59
CA VAL A 219 1.49 7.84 1.85
C VAL A 219 2.34 7.74 3.11
N ASN A 220 1.88 7.01 4.13
CA ASN A 220 2.65 6.80 5.34
C ASN A 220 3.93 6.00 5.07
N LEU A 221 3.80 4.86 4.38
CA LEU A 221 4.96 4.04 4.03
C LEU A 221 5.94 4.80 3.14
N VAL A 222 5.45 5.53 2.13
CA VAL A 222 6.30 6.31 1.22
C VAL A 222 7.05 7.41 1.97
N THR A 223 6.40 8.09 2.91
CA THR A 223 7.05 9.11 3.74
C THR A 223 8.20 8.50 4.55
N ILE A 224 7.94 7.40 5.27
CA ILE A 224 8.94 6.68 6.05
C ILE A 224 10.10 6.19 5.16
N LEU A 225 9.77 5.69 3.97
CA LEU A 225 10.75 5.21 3.01
C LEU A 225 11.65 6.34 2.50
N PHE A 226 11.09 7.50 2.15
CA PHE A 226 11.87 8.67 1.74
C PHE A 226 12.77 9.17 2.85
N GLU A 227 12.24 9.33 4.07
CA GLU A 227 13.04 9.74 5.23
C GLU A 227 14.22 8.79 5.44
N HIS A 228 13.97 7.48 5.37
CA HIS A 228 15.01 6.46 5.50
C HIS A 228 16.06 6.51 4.38
N ILE A 229 15.64 6.62 3.13
CA ILE A 229 16.55 6.72 1.96
C ILE A 229 17.41 7.97 2.07
N PHE A 230 16.81 9.14 2.25
CA PHE A 230 17.53 10.40 2.23
C PHE A 230 18.40 10.62 3.47
N SER A 231 18.06 10.03 4.61
CA SER A 231 18.95 10.05 5.78
C SER A 231 20.29 9.36 5.51
N GLN A 232 20.31 8.32 4.67
CA GLN A 232 21.54 7.61 4.28
C GLN A 232 22.35 8.35 3.21
N LEU A 233 21.71 9.26 2.45
CA LEU A 233 22.36 10.01 1.36
C LEU A 233 22.80 11.41 1.77
N LYS A 234 22.38 11.92 2.92
CA LYS A 234 22.61 13.29 3.39
C LYS A 234 24.10 13.71 3.36
N ASN A 235 25.01 12.81 3.71
CA ASN A 235 26.44 13.10 3.75
C ASN A 235 27.15 12.98 2.40
N ILE A 236 26.45 12.49 1.37
CA ILE A 236 27.00 12.23 0.04
C ILE A 236 26.48 13.29 -0.95
N ASP A 237 25.26 13.73 -0.74
CA ASP A 237 24.53 14.63 -1.61
C ASP A 237 24.11 15.90 -0.85
N ASN A 238 25.10 16.68 -0.39
CA ASN A 238 24.87 17.88 0.43
C ASN A 238 23.93 18.92 -0.23
N ASP A 239 23.86 18.95 -1.56
CA ASP A 239 23.06 19.90 -2.33
C ASP A 239 21.53 19.67 -2.25
N LEU A 240 21.08 18.58 -1.60
CA LEU A 240 19.66 18.21 -1.54
C LEU A 240 18.87 18.90 -0.41
N PHE A 241 19.56 19.45 0.57
CA PHE A 241 18.96 19.91 1.83
C PHE A 241 19.15 21.41 2.07
N ASP A 242 19.67 22.13 1.10
CA ASP A 242 19.76 23.61 1.10
C ASP A 242 18.44 24.19 0.52
N PHE A 243 17.33 24.07 1.33
CA PHE A 243 16.05 24.75 1.06
C PHE A 243 15.76 25.76 2.17
#